data_9d2c64d88f6d0dfefb53ac5e9f381a49
#
_entry.id   9d2c64d88f6d0dfefb53ac5e9f381a49
#
_cell.length_a   1.000
_cell.length_b   1.000
_cell.length_c   1.000
_cell.angle_alpha   90.00
_cell.angle_beta   90.00
_cell.angle_gamma   90.00
#
_symmetry.space_group_name_H-M   'P 1'
#
loop_
_entity.id
_entity.type
_entity.pdbx_description
1 polymer ?
#
loop_
_entity_poly.entity_id
_entity_poly.type
_entity_poly.pdbx_seq_one_letter_code
_entity_poly.pdbx_strand_id
1 'polypeptide(L)'
;MALDLRFLRYAILVAEHGSFRRAADAMNLSQSTVSRRIQLLERRVGVPLFERSRSGVRPTPAGERFIREAAFGAEHIRQAVSSLSMEKRGQIGELKIGLMASLASGFLADVLEAFHFRFPNIDIKIEEATAQATAAGVLSGRLDAAFIPGEPRLPGCQAMHLWGEPLYVAVSKHHSMAARVGVNWEDLRDETFLVAADVHGPEVEAIIVRQLSGLGFHPRISVQRVGRENLLNMVGMGFGVTLAATSTQGASYPAVIFVPLAEGGEVFNSSVVWSTNNVNPALKRLLDLSASIAKTHQRRSSTVLEAIQRLT
;
A
#
# COMPACT_ATOMS: atom_id res chain seq x y z
N MET A 1 19.49 -30.36 9.93
CA MET A 1 20.60 -29.39 9.84
C MET A 1 20.17 -28.14 10.60
N ALA A 2 20.82 -27.78 11.71
CA ALA A 2 20.43 -26.62 12.49
C ALA A 2 21.02 -25.35 11.84
N LEU A 3 20.17 -24.50 11.29
CA LEU A 3 20.55 -23.18 10.78
C LEU A 3 20.45 -22.19 11.96
N ASP A 4 21.57 -21.54 12.32
CA ASP A 4 21.55 -20.47 13.31
C ASP A 4 20.89 -19.24 12.72
N LEU A 5 19.74 -18.83 13.28
CA LEU A 5 18.93 -17.70 12.82
C LEU A 5 19.72 -16.38 12.74
N ARG A 6 20.79 -16.25 13.51
CA ARG A 6 21.69 -15.08 13.44
C ARG A 6 22.28 -14.87 12.05
N PHE A 7 22.53 -15.96 11.31
CA PHE A 7 23.06 -15.87 9.94
C PHE A 7 22.06 -15.24 8.95
N LEU A 8 20.75 -15.41 9.18
CA LEU A 8 19.72 -14.84 8.32
C LEU A 8 19.78 -13.31 8.35
N ARG A 9 19.99 -12.72 9.54
CA ARG A 9 20.12 -11.26 9.70
C ARG A 9 21.29 -10.71 8.88
N TYR A 10 22.43 -11.42 8.84
CA TYR A 10 23.57 -10.98 8.03
C TYR A 10 23.22 -11.00 6.54
N ALA A 11 22.55 -12.05 6.05
CA ALA A 11 22.18 -12.16 4.66
C ALA A 11 21.18 -11.07 4.24
N ILE A 12 20.15 -10.82 5.05
CA ILE A 12 19.16 -9.78 4.81
C ILE A 12 19.84 -8.42 4.72
N LEU A 13 20.64 -8.02 5.72
CA LEU A 13 21.28 -6.70 5.74
C LEU A 13 22.32 -6.53 4.63
N VAL A 14 23.04 -7.58 4.24
CA VAL A 14 23.98 -7.50 3.10
C VAL A 14 23.22 -7.27 1.79
N ALA A 15 22.05 -7.90 1.61
CA ALA A 15 21.21 -7.68 0.44
C ALA A 15 20.63 -6.25 0.41
N GLU A 16 20.10 -5.78 1.51
CA GLU A 16 19.53 -4.43 1.64
C GLU A 16 20.56 -3.33 1.34
N HIS A 17 21.76 -3.47 1.90
CA HIS A 17 22.81 -2.46 1.73
C HIS A 17 23.64 -2.61 0.45
N GLY A 18 23.55 -3.76 -0.24
CA GLY A 18 24.38 -4.05 -1.43
C GLY A 18 25.88 -3.98 -1.17
N SER A 19 26.33 -4.09 0.10
CA SER A 19 27.71 -3.93 0.51
C SER A 19 27.97 -4.59 1.86
N PHE A 20 28.99 -5.45 1.92
CA PHE A 20 29.43 -6.04 3.19
C PHE A 20 29.89 -5.00 4.22
N ARG A 21 30.51 -3.92 3.76
CA ARG A 21 30.99 -2.84 4.65
C ARG A 21 29.81 -2.09 5.26
N ARG A 22 28.87 -1.62 4.43
CA ARG A 22 27.69 -0.89 4.92
C ARG A 22 26.83 -1.75 5.85
N ALA A 23 26.64 -3.03 5.50
CA ALA A 23 25.94 -3.97 6.38
C ALA A 23 26.67 -4.19 7.71
N ALA A 24 28.00 -4.24 7.71
CA ALA A 24 28.81 -4.37 8.93
C ALA A 24 28.70 -3.12 9.80
N ASP A 25 28.78 -1.92 9.20
CA ASP A 25 28.61 -0.65 9.89
C ASP A 25 27.23 -0.56 10.57
N ALA A 26 26.16 -0.98 9.88
CA ALA A 26 24.78 -1.02 10.42
C ALA A 26 24.61 -2.01 11.59
N MET A 27 25.53 -2.97 11.73
CA MET A 27 25.51 -3.97 12.82
C MET A 27 26.55 -3.69 13.90
N ASN A 28 27.35 -2.64 13.78
CA ASN A 28 28.52 -2.36 14.64
C ASN A 28 29.51 -3.54 14.67
N LEU A 29 29.80 -4.14 13.51
CA LEU A 29 30.70 -5.26 13.33
C LEU A 29 31.81 -4.93 12.31
N SER A 30 32.87 -5.75 12.29
CA SER A 30 33.85 -5.67 11.22
C SER A 30 33.33 -6.31 9.93
N GLN A 31 33.71 -5.76 8.77
CA GLN A 31 33.40 -6.34 7.46
C GLN A 31 33.86 -7.80 7.35
N SER A 32 35.04 -8.13 7.91
CA SER A 32 35.58 -9.49 7.91
C SER A 32 34.67 -10.46 8.67
N THR A 33 34.08 -10.03 9.78
CA THR A 33 33.12 -10.82 10.55
C THR A 33 31.87 -11.13 9.70
N VAL A 34 31.26 -10.11 9.08
CA VAL A 34 30.07 -10.28 8.25
C VAL A 34 30.38 -11.18 7.05
N SER A 35 31.51 -10.95 6.35
CA SER A 35 31.91 -11.76 5.21
C SER A 35 32.12 -13.24 5.60
N ARG A 36 32.79 -13.51 6.73
CA ARG A 36 32.98 -14.88 7.22
C ARG A 36 31.67 -15.56 7.60
N ARG A 37 30.71 -14.83 8.18
CA ARG A 37 29.38 -15.35 8.55
C ARG A 37 28.57 -15.71 7.29
N ILE A 38 28.60 -14.88 6.26
CA ILE A 38 27.96 -15.20 4.98
C ILE A 38 28.59 -16.42 4.32
N GLN A 39 29.91 -16.50 4.25
CA GLN A 39 30.59 -17.68 3.70
C GLN A 39 30.24 -18.96 4.47
N LEU A 40 30.07 -18.88 5.80
CA LEU A 40 29.66 -20.02 6.60
C LEU A 40 28.20 -20.41 6.31
N LEU A 41 27.31 -19.42 6.11
CA LEU A 41 25.93 -19.65 5.69
C LEU A 41 25.88 -20.35 4.32
N GLU A 42 26.59 -19.82 3.32
CA GLU A 42 26.65 -20.39 1.96
C GLU A 42 27.16 -21.84 1.97
N ARG A 43 28.21 -22.12 2.77
CA ARG A 43 28.69 -23.50 2.96
C ARG A 43 27.64 -24.42 3.59
N ARG A 44 26.83 -23.92 4.51
CA ARG A 44 25.76 -24.70 5.17
C ARG A 44 24.57 -24.97 4.25
N VAL A 45 24.18 -24.00 3.43
CA VAL A 45 23.07 -24.15 2.48
C VAL A 45 23.50 -24.80 1.17
N GLY A 46 24.81 -24.90 0.93
CA GLY A 46 25.40 -25.62 -0.22
C GLY A 46 25.39 -24.84 -1.53
N VAL A 47 24.96 -23.58 -1.51
CA VAL A 47 24.92 -22.72 -2.72
C VAL A 47 25.39 -21.30 -2.40
N PRO A 48 26.05 -20.60 -3.35
CA PRO A 48 26.39 -19.19 -3.18
C PRO A 48 25.11 -18.35 -3.16
N LEU A 49 25.01 -17.47 -2.15
CA LEU A 49 23.88 -16.55 -2.00
C LEU A 49 24.19 -15.16 -2.56
N PHE A 50 25.48 -14.82 -2.70
CA PHE A 50 25.91 -13.50 -3.16
C PHE A 50 26.98 -13.59 -4.23
N GLU A 51 26.89 -12.69 -5.21
CA GLU A 51 27.91 -12.40 -6.20
C GLU A 51 28.62 -11.10 -5.86
N ARG A 52 29.95 -11.10 -6.03
CA ARG A 52 30.79 -9.89 -5.83
C ARG A 52 31.17 -9.34 -7.21
N SER A 53 30.90 -8.06 -7.41
CA SER A 53 31.29 -7.35 -8.63
C SER A 53 32.02 -6.04 -8.28
N ARG A 54 32.57 -5.37 -9.29
CA ARG A 54 33.15 -4.02 -9.12
C ARG A 54 32.10 -2.98 -8.70
N SER A 55 30.82 -3.22 -8.96
CA SER A 55 29.70 -2.36 -8.59
C SER A 55 29.10 -2.68 -7.21
N GLY A 56 29.65 -3.65 -6.47
CA GLY A 56 29.17 -4.04 -5.15
C GLY A 56 28.81 -5.51 -5.01
N VAL A 57 27.89 -5.80 -4.11
CA VAL A 57 27.40 -7.14 -3.79
C VAL A 57 25.94 -7.25 -4.18
N ARG A 58 25.58 -8.30 -4.92
CA ARG A 58 24.19 -8.61 -5.31
C ARG A 58 23.85 -10.04 -4.92
N PRO A 59 22.61 -10.31 -4.52
CA PRO A 59 22.16 -11.69 -4.35
C PRO A 59 22.18 -12.46 -5.68
N THR A 60 22.52 -13.75 -5.63
CA THR A 60 22.26 -14.67 -6.73
C THR A 60 20.74 -14.96 -6.83
N PRO A 61 20.23 -15.56 -7.94
CA PRO A 61 18.83 -15.99 -8.00
C PRO A 61 18.43 -16.96 -6.89
N ALA A 62 19.35 -17.81 -6.43
CA ALA A 62 19.16 -18.66 -5.25
C ALA A 62 19.17 -17.83 -3.96
N GLY A 63 20.06 -16.84 -3.88
CA GLY A 63 20.16 -15.88 -2.78
C GLY A 63 18.90 -15.05 -2.61
N GLU A 64 18.32 -14.52 -3.71
CA GLU A 64 17.09 -13.75 -3.66
C GLU A 64 15.92 -14.56 -3.09
N ARG A 65 15.75 -15.81 -3.55
CA ARG A 65 14.73 -16.72 -3.02
C ARG A 65 14.97 -17.01 -1.54
N PHE A 66 16.20 -17.38 -1.18
CA PHE A 66 16.56 -17.69 0.20
C PHE A 66 16.37 -16.50 1.13
N ILE A 67 16.81 -15.29 0.76
CA ILE A 67 16.72 -14.09 1.56
C ILE A 67 15.25 -13.69 1.77
N ARG A 68 14.41 -13.84 0.76
CA ARG A 68 12.98 -13.61 0.86
C ARG A 68 12.35 -14.53 1.91
N GLU A 69 12.56 -15.84 1.80
CA GLU A 69 12.05 -16.82 2.76
C GLU A 69 12.65 -16.62 4.17
N ALA A 70 13.93 -16.26 4.23
CA ALA A 70 14.59 -15.96 5.50
C ALA A 70 14.03 -14.71 6.19
N ALA A 71 13.70 -13.67 5.42
CA ALA A 71 13.04 -12.48 5.94
C ALA A 71 11.65 -12.80 6.51
N PHE A 72 10.88 -13.64 5.81
CA PHE A 72 9.63 -14.21 6.31
C PHE A 72 9.81 -14.90 7.67
N GLY A 73 10.74 -15.84 7.75
CA GLY A 73 11.00 -16.60 8.98
C GLY A 73 11.47 -15.72 10.13
N ALA A 74 12.34 -14.75 9.87
CA ALA A 74 12.84 -13.81 10.86
C ALA A 74 11.70 -12.94 11.42
N GLU A 75 10.82 -12.47 10.56
CA GLU A 75 9.68 -11.66 10.96
C GLU A 75 8.65 -12.47 11.78
N HIS A 76 8.38 -13.72 11.39
CA HIS A 76 7.53 -14.61 12.18
C HIS A 76 8.05 -14.84 13.62
N ILE A 77 9.36 -15.04 13.75
CA ILE A 77 9.97 -15.21 15.09
C ILE A 77 9.87 -13.90 15.88
N ARG A 78 10.12 -12.76 15.26
CA ARG A 78 9.96 -11.45 15.90
C ARG A 78 8.53 -11.23 16.38
N GLN A 79 7.53 -11.60 15.58
CA GLN A 79 6.12 -11.52 15.95
C GLN A 79 5.77 -12.45 17.10
N ALA A 80 6.26 -13.69 17.10
CA ALA A 80 6.04 -14.62 18.20
C ALA A 80 6.59 -14.09 19.53
N VAL A 81 7.80 -13.50 19.51
CA VAL A 81 8.39 -12.85 20.70
C VAL A 81 7.60 -11.61 21.13
N SER A 82 7.14 -10.82 20.15
CA SER A 82 6.29 -9.63 20.40
C SER A 82 4.95 -10.05 21.01
N SER A 83 4.31 -11.12 20.50
CA SER A 83 3.04 -11.66 21.01
C SER A 83 3.16 -12.08 22.48
N LEU A 84 4.24 -12.76 22.86
CA LEU A 84 4.51 -13.15 24.25
C LEU A 84 4.68 -11.93 25.17
N SER A 85 5.27 -10.85 24.65
CA SER A 85 5.41 -9.59 25.37
C SER A 85 4.07 -8.87 25.53
N MET A 86 3.17 -8.99 24.56
CA MET A 86 1.82 -8.40 24.56
C MET A 86 0.89 -9.14 25.54
N GLU A 87 0.95 -10.48 25.60
CA GLU A 87 0.24 -11.26 26.61
C GLU A 87 0.63 -10.85 28.05
N LYS A 88 1.93 -10.60 28.26
CA LYS A 88 2.46 -10.19 29.57
C LYS A 88 2.04 -8.76 29.98
N ARG A 89 1.69 -7.88 29.02
CA ARG A 89 1.30 -6.47 29.25
C ARG A 89 -0.20 -6.18 29.12
N GLY A 90 -1.01 -7.14 28.73
CA GLY A 90 -2.49 -7.19 28.81
C GLY A 90 -3.31 -6.04 28.19
N GLN A 91 -2.72 -4.88 27.83
CA GLN A 91 -3.48 -3.72 27.35
C GLN A 91 -2.72 -2.78 26.40
N ILE A 92 -1.47 -3.04 26.07
CA ILE A 92 -0.68 -2.22 25.14
C ILE A 92 -0.31 -3.11 23.96
N GLY A 93 -0.79 -2.76 22.77
CA GLY A 93 -0.54 -3.50 21.55
C GLY A 93 0.03 -2.59 20.45
N GLU A 94 0.61 -3.20 19.43
CA GLU A 94 1.00 -2.53 18.19
C GLU A 94 0.23 -3.16 17.04
N LEU A 95 -0.26 -2.34 16.11
CA LEU A 95 -0.94 -2.76 14.90
C LEU A 95 -0.28 -2.08 13.70
N LYS A 96 0.29 -2.87 12.80
CA LYS A 96 0.98 -2.39 11.60
C LYS A 96 0.09 -2.52 10.39
N ILE A 97 -0.23 -1.40 9.78
CA ILE A 97 -1.17 -1.32 8.68
C ILE A 97 -0.47 -0.75 7.45
N GLY A 98 -0.57 -1.46 6.32
CA GLY A 98 -0.28 -0.93 5.01
C GLY A 98 -1.51 -0.28 4.40
N LEU A 99 -1.35 0.84 3.73
CA LEU A 99 -2.46 1.47 3.04
C LEU A 99 -2.10 2.07 1.69
N MET A 100 -3.11 2.15 0.85
CA MET A 100 -3.09 2.77 -0.47
C MET A 100 -4.31 3.69 -0.66
N ALA A 101 -4.79 4.33 0.40
CA ALA A 101 -5.93 5.23 0.35
C ALA A 101 -5.59 6.57 0.99
N SER A 102 -6.34 7.61 0.66
CA SER A 102 -6.23 8.88 1.37
C SER A 102 -6.86 8.75 2.75
N LEU A 103 -6.21 9.34 3.75
CA LEU A 103 -6.77 9.51 5.09
C LEU A 103 -7.40 10.89 5.30
N ALA A 104 -7.51 11.70 4.25
CA ALA A 104 -8.07 13.04 4.36
C ALA A 104 -9.58 13.03 4.68
N SER A 105 -10.28 12.00 4.22
CA SER A 105 -11.70 11.75 4.53
C SER A 105 -12.13 10.34 4.11
N GLY A 106 -13.39 10.00 4.38
CA GLY A 106 -14.02 8.78 3.87
C GLY A 106 -13.82 7.57 4.77
N PHE A 107 -14.17 6.41 4.25
CA PHE A 107 -14.31 5.16 5.01
C PHE A 107 -13.09 4.81 5.87
N LEU A 108 -11.89 4.85 5.28
CA LEU A 108 -10.68 4.43 5.99
C LEU A 108 -10.29 5.42 7.10
N ALA A 109 -10.47 6.72 6.87
CA ALA A 109 -10.29 7.74 7.90
C ALA A 109 -11.23 7.50 9.08
N ASP A 110 -12.52 7.26 8.79
CA ASP A 110 -13.55 6.99 9.83
C ASP A 110 -13.21 5.71 10.63
N VAL A 111 -12.74 4.66 9.95
CA VAL A 111 -12.33 3.41 10.60
C VAL A 111 -11.15 3.64 11.54
N LEU A 112 -10.10 4.31 11.08
CA LEU A 112 -8.90 4.54 11.89
C LEU A 112 -9.15 5.49 13.04
N GLU A 113 -9.95 6.55 12.83
CA GLU A 113 -10.37 7.46 13.89
C GLU A 113 -11.17 6.72 14.96
N ALA A 114 -12.20 5.97 14.57
CA ALA A 114 -13.01 5.15 15.47
C ALA A 114 -12.18 4.09 16.21
N PHE A 115 -11.20 3.49 15.53
CA PHE A 115 -10.30 2.51 16.14
C PHE A 115 -9.38 3.15 17.17
N HIS A 116 -8.75 4.28 16.83
CA HIS A 116 -7.90 5.03 17.75
C HIS A 116 -8.65 5.49 19.00
N PHE A 117 -9.87 6.02 18.83
CA PHE A 117 -10.72 6.44 19.95
C PHE A 117 -11.16 5.27 20.84
N ARG A 118 -11.53 4.13 20.23
CA ARG A 118 -12.03 2.97 20.96
C ARG A 118 -10.93 2.15 21.65
N PHE A 119 -9.71 2.17 21.08
CA PHE A 119 -8.57 1.37 21.55
C PHE A 119 -7.31 2.24 21.72
N PRO A 120 -7.32 3.23 22.64
CA PRO A 120 -6.26 4.25 22.76
C PRO A 120 -4.90 3.69 23.15
N ASN A 121 -4.85 2.46 23.68
CA ASN A 121 -3.61 1.80 24.09
C ASN A 121 -3.02 0.89 23.00
N ILE A 122 -3.59 0.88 21.79
CA ILE A 122 -3.02 0.21 20.64
C ILE A 122 -2.28 1.24 19.79
N ASP A 123 -0.95 1.08 19.68
CA ASP A 123 -0.12 1.92 18.82
C ASP A 123 -0.30 1.48 17.36
N ILE A 124 -0.84 2.39 16.54
CA ILE A 124 -1.05 2.14 15.11
C ILE A 124 0.17 2.65 14.36
N LYS A 125 0.84 1.75 13.63
CA LYS A 125 1.91 2.07 12.69
C LYS A 125 1.37 1.97 11.27
N ILE A 126 1.45 3.07 10.54
CA ILE A 126 0.94 3.15 9.16
C ILE A 126 2.12 3.22 8.20
N GLU A 127 2.06 2.41 7.15
CA GLU A 127 2.99 2.43 6.04
C GLU A 127 2.22 2.64 4.74
N GLU A 128 2.58 3.67 3.99
CA GLU A 128 2.04 3.93 2.66
C GLU A 128 3.04 3.40 1.62
N ALA A 129 2.59 2.47 0.77
CA ALA A 129 3.43 1.83 -0.24
C ALA A 129 2.59 1.30 -1.41
N THR A 130 3.24 0.83 -2.48
CA THR A 130 2.56 0.19 -3.61
C THR A 130 1.81 -1.08 -3.20
N ALA A 131 0.79 -1.50 -3.98
CA ALA A 131 0.04 -2.75 -3.73
C ALA A 131 0.96 -3.96 -3.57
N GLN A 132 1.99 -4.06 -4.42
CA GLN A 132 2.95 -5.16 -4.36
C GLN A 132 3.78 -5.14 -3.06
N ALA A 133 4.31 -3.99 -2.66
CA ALA A 133 5.11 -3.85 -1.44
C ALA A 133 4.27 -4.08 -0.19
N THR A 134 3.03 -3.58 -0.18
CA THR A 134 2.07 -3.74 0.90
C THR A 134 1.63 -5.20 1.03
N ALA A 135 1.31 -5.87 -0.09
CA ALA A 135 1.01 -7.30 -0.11
C ALA A 135 2.19 -8.16 0.39
N ALA A 136 3.41 -7.85 -0.06
CA ALA A 136 4.63 -8.51 0.44
C ALA A 136 4.82 -8.28 1.95
N GLY A 137 4.47 -7.10 2.46
CA GLY A 137 4.47 -6.77 3.88
C GLY A 137 3.53 -7.66 4.70
N VAL A 138 2.31 -7.93 4.21
CA VAL A 138 1.35 -8.85 4.84
C VAL A 138 1.87 -10.28 4.78
N LEU A 139 2.34 -10.73 3.63
CA LEU A 139 2.87 -12.09 3.45
C LEU A 139 4.10 -12.36 4.33
N SER A 140 4.97 -11.38 4.56
CA SER A 140 6.13 -11.51 5.45
C SER A 140 5.80 -11.32 6.93
N GLY A 141 4.56 -10.95 7.24
CA GLY A 141 4.15 -10.59 8.61
C GLY A 141 4.77 -9.28 9.12
N ARG A 142 5.36 -8.47 8.24
CA ARG A 142 5.82 -7.12 8.55
C ARG A 142 4.64 -6.18 8.80
N LEU A 143 3.54 -6.41 8.08
CA LEU A 143 2.25 -5.76 8.28
C LEU A 143 1.23 -6.76 8.82
N ASP A 144 0.39 -6.31 9.72
CA ASP A 144 -0.73 -7.10 10.25
C ASP A 144 -1.89 -7.14 9.26
N ALA A 145 -2.16 -6.01 8.61
CA ALA A 145 -3.18 -5.86 7.58
C ALA A 145 -2.74 -4.86 6.52
N ALA A 146 -3.39 -4.93 5.37
CA ALA A 146 -3.23 -3.97 4.29
C ALA A 146 -4.59 -3.59 3.71
N PHE A 147 -4.81 -2.28 3.52
CA PHE A 147 -5.95 -1.74 2.78
C PHE A 147 -5.48 -1.44 1.36
N ILE A 148 -5.90 -2.26 0.42
CA ILE A 148 -5.43 -2.22 -0.97
C ILE A 148 -6.60 -2.26 -1.96
N PRO A 149 -6.40 -1.76 -3.19
CA PRO A 149 -7.42 -1.78 -4.22
C PRO A 149 -7.85 -3.18 -4.65
N GLY A 150 -9.12 -3.30 -5.04
CA GLY A 150 -9.69 -4.50 -5.62
C GLY A 150 -9.96 -5.61 -4.59
N GLU A 151 -10.00 -6.84 -5.09
CA GLU A 151 -10.16 -8.07 -4.31
C GLU A 151 -8.95 -8.99 -4.53
N PRO A 152 -7.82 -8.68 -3.91
CA PRO A 152 -6.60 -9.43 -4.13
C PRO A 152 -6.70 -10.86 -3.61
N ARG A 153 -6.22 -11.81 -4.40
CA ARG A 153 -6.13 -13.22 -4.04
C ARG A 153 -4.67 -13.58 -3.77
N LEU A 154 -4.29 -13.53 -2.50
CA LEU A 154 -2.93 -13.84 -2.07
C LEU A 154 -2.90 -15.19 -1.35
N PRO A 155 -1.98 -16.12 -1.72
CA PRO A 155 -1.85 -17.40 -1.03
C PRO A 155 -1.58 -17.20 0.46
N GLY A 156 -2.31 -17.93 1.33
CA GLY A 156 -2.16 -17.82 2.79
C GLY A 156 -2.72 -16.54 3.40
N CYS A 157 -3.45 -15.72 2.62
CA CYS A 157 -4.14 -14.54 3.11
C CYS A 157 -5.65 -14.66 2.94
N GLN A 158 -6.37 -13.90 3.76
CA GLN A 158 -7.78 -13.60 3.58
C GLN A 158 -7.93 -12.15 3.11
N ALA A 159 -9.00 -11.88 2.37
CA ALA A 159 -9.39 -10.55 1.96
C ALA A 159 -10.87 -10.33 2.29
N MET A 160 -11.21 -9.11 2.68
CA MET A 160 -12.58 -8.68 2.90
C MET A 160 -12.80 -7.36 2.18
N HIS A 161 -13.74 -7.35 1.22
CA HIS A 161 -14.19 -6.11 0.60
C HIS A 161 -14.84 -5.21 1.65
N LEU A 162 -14.49 -3.94 1.66
CA LEU A 162 -14.98 -2.99 2.67
C LEU A 162 -15.77 -1.84 2.07
N TRP A 163 -15.22 -1.18 1.04
CA TRP A 163 -15.87 0.00 0.45
C TRP A 163 -15.47 0.19 -1.01
N GLY A 164 -16.26 1.01 -1.69
CA GLY A 164 -15.93 1.56 -3.00
C GLY A 164 -16.08 3.07 -3.01
N GLU A 165 -15.21 3.75 -3.72
CA GLU A 165 -15.25 5.20 -3.89
C GLU A 165 -15.41 5.57 -5.35
N PRO A 166 -16.33 6.49 -5.70
CA PRO A 166 -16.35 7.09 -7.01
C PRO A 166 -15.03 7.78 -7.35
N LEU A 167 -14.65 7.72 -8.61
CA LEU A 167 -13.50 8.45 -9.13
C LEU A 167 -13.90 9.81 -9.68
N TYR A 168 -13.00 10.74 -9.53
CA TYR A 168 -13.06 12.11 -10.04
C TYR A 168 -11.85 12.38 -10.91
N VAL A 169 -12.02 13.26 -11.87
CA VAL A 169 -10.89 13.88 -12.57
C VAL A 169 -10.51 15.14 -11.84
N ALA A 170 -9.29 15.21 -11.36
CA ALA A 170 -8.72 16.43 -10.80
C ALA A 170 -8.17 17.28 -11.93
N VAL A 171 -8.63 18.52 -12.04
CA VAL A 171 -8.25 19.49 -13.07
C VAL A 171 -7.86 20.82 -12.42
N SER A 172 -7.09 21.65 -13.13
CA SER A 172 -6.88 23.04 -12.70
C SER A 172 -8.19 23.79 -12.63
N LYS A 173 -8.35 24.70 -11.69
CA LYS A 173 -9.52 25.61 -11.62
C LYS A 173 -9.71 26.47 -12.89
N HIS A 174 -8.69 26.59 -13.72
CA HIS A 174 -8.75 27.31 -14.99
C HIS A 174 -8.99 26.40 -16.20
N HIS A 175 -9.14 25.10 -15.95
CA HIS A 175 -9.37 24.13 -17.02
C HIS A 175 -10.77 24.26 -17.61
N SER A 176 -10.94 23.98 -18.91
CA SER A 176 -12.23 24.03 -19.58
C SER A 176 -13.32 23.12 -18.97
N MET A 177 -12.89 22.02 -18.33
CA MET A 177 -13.76 21.08 -17.65
C MET A 177 -14.12 21.48 -16.21
N ALA A 178 -13.45 22.49 -15.61
CA ALA A 178 -13.63 22.83 -14.20
C ALA A 178 -15.06 23.24 -13.80
N ALA A 179 -15.84 23.76 -14.75
CA ALA A 179 -17.22 24.16 -14.55
C ALA A 179 -18.26 23.08 -14.94
N ARG A 180 -17.82 21.91 -15.38
CA ARG A 180 -18.74 20.84 -15.80
C ARG A 180 -19.28 20.08 -14.57
N VAL A 181 -20.54 19.64 -14.68
CA VAL A 181 -21.20 18.80 -13.67
C VAL A 181 -20.60 17.37 -13.63
N GLY A 182 -20.08 16.90 -14.76
CA GLY A 182 -19.39 15.63 -14.93
C GLY A 182 -18.68 15.57 -16.27
N VAL A 183 -17.77 14.60 -16.41
CA VAL A 183 -17.03 14.32 -17.64
C VAL A 183 -17.05 12.83 -17.94
N ASN A 184 -17.01 12.48 -19.22
CA ASN A 184 -16.90 11.09 -19.69
C ASN A 184 -15.45 10.80 -20.10
N TRP A 185 -15.11 9.56 -20.29
CA TRP A 185 -13.77 9.15 -20.72
C TRP A 185 -13.39 9.70 -22.10
N GLU A 186 -14.38 9.85 -23.01
CA GLU A 186 -14.19 10.47 -24.33
C GLU A 186 -13.73 11.92 -24.23
N ASP A 187 -14.21 12.67 -23.22
CA ASP A 187 -13.82 14.07 -23.01
C ASP A 187 -12.32 14.19 -22.63
N LEU A 188 -11.76 13.10 -22.07
CA LEU A 188 -10.40 13.03 -21.54
C LEU A 188 -9.35 12.52 -22.54
N ARG A 189 -9.77 12.15 -23.76
CA ARG A 189 -8.92 11.49 -24.77
C ARG A 189 -7.67 12.30 -25.16
N ASP A 190 -7.76 13.62 -25.13
CA ASP A 190 -6.68 14.54 -25.55
C ASP A 190 -5.89 15.11 -24.36
N GLU A 191 -6.26 14.73 -23.14
CA GLU A 191 -5.62 15.21 -21.93
C GLU A 191 -4.30 14.49 -21.64
N THR A 192 -3.39 15.21 -20.96
CA THR A 192 -2.18 14.61 -20.40
C THR A 192 -2.44 14.21 -18.95
N PHE A 193 -2.37 12.93 -18.67
CA PHE A 193 -2.54 12.41 -17.31
C PHE A 193 -1.23 12.45 -16.54
N LEU A 194 -1.21 13.13 -15.42
CA LEU A 194 -0.14 13.07 -14.44
C LEU A 194 -0.39 11.84 -13.53
N VAL A 195 0.61 10.98 -13.42
CA VAL A 195 0.54 9.76 -12.60
C VAL A 195 1.76 9.72 -11.69
N ALA A 196 1.58 9.40 -10.42
CA ALA A 196 2.71 9.23 -9.51
C ALA A 196 3.51 7.97 -9.89
N ALA A 197 4.83 7.98 -9.71
CA ALA A 197 5.65 6.79 -9.92
C ALA A 197 5.45 5.73 -8.82
N ASP A 198 4.98 6.15 -7.65
CA ASP A 198 4.88 5.36 -6.44
C ASP A 198 3.43 5.26 -5.96
N VAL A 199 3.21 4.42 -4.95
CA VAL A 199 1.96 4.20 -4.20
C VAL A 199 0.76 3.89 -5.08
N HIS A 200 -0.03 4.88 -5.50
CA HIS A 200 -1.27 4.70 -6.27
C HIS A 200 -1.09 4.80 -7.78
N GLY A 201 0.08 5.25 -8.22
CA GLY A 201 0.33 5.55 -9.61
C GLY A 201 0.07 4.39 -10.57
N PRO A 202 0.61 3.19 -10.32
CA PRO A 202 0.39 2.04 -11.19
C PRO A 202 -1.09 1.64 -11.35
N GLU A 203 -1.89 1.74 -10.29
CA GLU A 203 -3.32 1.45 -10.32
C GLU A 203 -4.10 2.52 -11.08
N VAL A 204 -3.78 3.79 -10.87
CA VAL A 204 -4.36 4.92 -11.60
C VAL A 204 -4.02 4.81 -13.09
N GLU A 205 -2.77 4.52 -13.44
CA GLU A 205 -2.32 4.28 -14.80
C GLU A 205 -3.08 3.15 -15.46
N ALA A 206 -3.22 2.01 -14.77
CA ALA A 206 -3.95 0.85 -15.28
C ALA A 206 -5.43 1.17 -15.57
N ILE A 207 -6.08 1.99 -14.74
CA ILE A 207 -7.45 2.45 -14.96
C ILE A 207 -7.51 3.32 -16.22
N ILE A 208 -6.65 4.31 -16.34
CA ILE A 208 -6.59 5.24 -17.48
C ILE A 208 -6.38 4.46 -18.78
N VAL A 209 -5.37 3.57 -18.79
CA VAL A 209 -5.06 2.76 -19.98
C VAL A 209 -6.24 1.88 -20.35
N ARG A 210 -6.83 1.17 -19.40
CA ARG A 210 -7.96 0.27 -19.66
C ARG A 210 -9.15 1.01 -20.26
N GLN A 211 -9.51 2.15 -19.69
CA GLN A 211 -10.70 2.90 -20.09
C GLN A 211 -10.51 3.56 -21.47
N LEU A 212 -9.44 4.31 -21.65
CA LEU A 212 -9.19 5.00 -22.92
C LEU A 212 -8.86 4.04 -24.06
N SER A 213 -8.07 3.00 -23.82
CA SER A 213 -7.78 2.00 -24.85
C SER A 213 -9.02 1.16 -25.20
N GLY A 214 -9.91 0.91 -24.23
CA GLY A 214 -11.20 0.28 -24.49
C GLY A 214 -12.10 1.08 -25.45
N LEU A 215 -11.90 2.40 -25.48
CA LEU A 215 -12.58 3.32 -26.42
C LEU A 215 -11.79 3.57 -27.72
N GLY A 216 -10.62 2.92 -27.88
CA GLY A 216 -9.77 3.07 -29.06
C GLY A 216 -8.81 4.26 -29.00
N PHE A 217 -8.64 4.89 -27.84
CA PHE A 217 -7.72 6.02 -27.65
C PHE A 217 -6.40 5.59 -27.01
N HIS A 218 -5.31 6.31 -27.33
CA HIS A 218 -4.01 6.15 -26.68
C HIS A 218 -3.83 7.23 -25.61
N PRO A 219 -3.83 6.91 -24.32
CA PRO A 219 -3.68 7.90 -23.26
C PRO A 219 -2.27 8.52 -23.27
N ARG A 220 -2.20 9.83 -23.06
CA ARG A 220 -0.94 10.55 -22.83
C ARG A 220 -0.65 10.51 -21.33
N ILE A 221 0.32 9.73 -20.90
CA ILE A 221 0.68 9.56 -19.50
C ILE A 221 2.04 10.17 -19.23
N SER A 222 2.10 11.02 -18.21
CA SER A 222 3.32 11.66 -17.71
C SER A 222 3.57 11.20 -16.27
N VAL A 223 4.51 10.28 -16.10
CA VAL A 223 4.85 9.72 -14.79
C VAL A 223 5.73 10.70 -14.01
N GLN A 224 5.32 11.03 -12.79
CA GLN A 224 5.98 11.98 -11.91
C GLN A 224 6.49 11.29 -10.63
N ARG A 225 7.73 11.58 -10.21
CA ARG A 225 8.33 11.05 -8.97
C ARG A 225 8.08 11.98 -7.80
N VAL A 226 6.81 12.21 -7.50
CA VAL A 226 6.35 13.09 -6.42
C VAL A 226 5.20 12.44 -5.67
N GLY A 227 5.02 12.80 -4.41
CA GLY A 227 3.85 12.38 -3.63
C GLY A 227 2.56 13.03 -4.12
N ARG A 228 1.42 12.52 -3.65
CA ARG A 228 0.06 12.95 -4.04
C ARG A 228 -0.15 14.46 -3.94
N GLU A 229 0.31 15.07 -2.86
CA GLU A 229 0.16 16.51 -2.64
C GLU A 229 0.81 17.32 -3.77
N ASN A 230 2.07 17.04 -4.08
CA ASN A 230 2.79 17.73 -5.16
C ASN A 230 2.19 17.42 -6.53
N LEU A 231 1.71 16.20 -6.76
CA LEU A 231 1.02 15.82 -8.00
C LEU A 231 -0.23 16.68 -8.21
N LEU A 232 -1.07 16.84 -7.18
CA LEU A 232 -2.27 17.67 -7.25
C LEU A 232 -1.94 19.16 -7.37
N ASN A 233 -0.87 19.63 -6.75
CA ASN A 233 -0.39 20.99 -6.96
C ASN A 233 0.07 21.22 -8.44
N MET A 234 0.72 20.23 -9.06
CA MET A 234 1.06 20.28 -10.50
C MET A 234 -0.20 20.34 -11.36
N VAL A 235 -1.24 19.55 -11.02
CA VAL A 235 -2.55 19.66 -11.69
C VAL A 235 -3.11 21.08 -11.55
N GLY A 236 -3.08 21.65 -10.35
CA GLY A 236 -3.52 23.03 -10.10
C GLY A 236 -2.78 24.08 -10.93
N MET A 237 -1.50 23.83 -11.21
CA MET A 237 -0.66 24.68 -12.09
C MET A 237 -0.93 24.46 -13.59
N GLY A 238 -1.76 23.48 -13.97
CA GLY A 238 -2.11 23.20 -15.36
C GLY A 238 -1.14 22.28 -16.11
N PHE A 239 -0.31 21.50 -15.43
CA PHE A 239 0.61 20.54 -16.08
C PHE A 239 -0.13 19.35 -16.72
N GLY A 240 -1.38 19.12 -16.35
CA GLY A 240 -2.22 18.04 -16.84
C GLY A 240 -3.35 17.75 -15.86
N VAL A 241 -3.99 16.58 -16.01
CA VAL A 241 -5.08 16.10 -15.18
C VAL A 241 -4.67 14.81 -14.45
N THR A 242 -5.41 14.41 -13.41
CA THR A 242 -5.21 13.08 -12.77
C THR A 242 -6.52 12.52 -12.26
N LEU A 243 -6.54 11.25 -11.89
CA LEU A 243 -7.67 10.65 -11.21
C LEU A 243 -7.49 10.74 -9.69
N ALA A 244 -8.57 10.95 -8.99
CA ALA A 244 -8.62 10.98 -7.53
C ALA A 244 -9.89 10.29 -7.01
N ALA A 245 -9.76 9.54 -5.92
CA ALA A 245 -10.91 9.00 -5.21
C ALA A 245 -11.58 10.08 -4.34
N THR A 246 -12.84 9.87 -3.97
CA THR A 246 -13.62 10.80 -3.13
C THR A 246 -12.88 11.18 -1.85
N SER A 247 -12.19 10.24 -1.21
CA SER A 247 -11.44 10.46 0.03
C SER A 247 -10.35 11.54 -0.09
N THR A 248 -9.82 11.78 -1.30
CA THR A 248 -8.82 12.83 -1.56
C THR A 248 -9.39 14.24 -1.38
N GLN A 249 -10.71 14.41 -1.57
CA GLN A 249 -11.37 15.72 -1.48
C GLN A 249 -11.47 16.26 -0.04
N GLY A 250 -11.21 15.43 0.96
CA GLY A 250 -11.14 15.88 2.36
C GLY A 250 -9.97 16.83 2.65
N ALA A 251 -8.95 16.86 1.78
CA ALA A 251 -7.86 17.83 1.85
C ALA A 251 -8.14 19.03 0.94
N SER A 252 -7.64 20.21 1.34
CA SER A 252 -7.82 21.45 0.57
C SER A 252 -6.75 21.61 -0.51
N TYR A 253 -7.20 21.73 -1.75
CA TYR A 253 -6.36 22.04 -2.92
C TYR A 253 -6.93 23.24 -3.67
N PRO A 254 -6.62 24.51 -3.27
CA PRO A 254 -7.34 25.70 -3.73
C PRO A 254 -7.29 25.95 -5.25
N ALA A 255 -6.32 25.36 -5.94
CA ALA A 255 -6.16 25.50 -7.39
C ALA A 255 -6.72 24.31 -8.18
N VAL A 256 -7.28 23.29 -7.51
CA VAL A 256 -7.79 22.05 -8.12
C VAL A 256 -9.30 21.96 -7.96
N ILE A 257 -9.96 21.54 -9.04
CA ILE A 257 -11.37 21.17 -9.05
C ILE A 257 -11.46 19.66 -9.31
N PHE A 258 -12.28 18.98 -8.53
CA PHE A 258 -12.59 17.56 -8.72
C PHE A 258 -13.92 17.44 -9.48
N VAL A 259 -13.84 17.02 -10.73
CA VAL A 259 -15.01 16.84 -11.59
C VAL A 259 -15.41 15.37 -11.59
N PRO A 260 -16.68 15.02 -11.30
CA PRO A 260 -17.13 13.63 -11.30
C PRO A 260 -16.92 12.99 -12.66
N LEU A 261 -16.50 11.71 -12.69
CA LEU A 261 -16.67 10.86 -13.86
C LEU A 261 -18.14 10.49 -13.97
N ALA A 262 -18.80 10.93 -15.07
CA ALA A 262 -20.21 10.68 -15.33
C ALA A 262 -20.44 9.21 -15.72
N GLU A 263 -21.68 8.82 -15.87
CA GLU A 263 -22.29 7.51 -16.13
C GLU A 263 -21.35 6.29 -16.32
N GLY A 264 -21.51 5.28 -15.45
CA GLY A 264 -20.64 4.09 -15.43
C GLY A 264 -19.31 4.36 -14.71
N GLY A 265 -19.27 5.46 -13.94
CA GLY A 265 -18.10 5.90 -13.17
C GLY A 265 -17.48 4.73 -12.44
N GLU A 266 -16.20 4.48 -12.71
CA GLU A 266 -15.47 3.39 -12.10
C GLU A 266 -15.42 3.61 -10.59
N VAL A 267 -15.86 2.62 -9.85
CA VAL A 267 -15.77 2.61 -8.40
C VAL A 267 -14.43 2.02 -8.03
N PHE A 268 -13.62 2.78 -7.31
CA PHE A 268 -12.36 2.31 -6.77
C PHE A 268 -12.65 1.45 -5.53
N ASN A 269 -12.84 0.16 -5.79
CA ASN A 269 -13.09 -0.81 -4.73
C ASN A 269 -11.84 -1.04 -3.90
N SER A 270 -12.01 -1.21 -2.60
CA SER A 270 -10.92 -1.44 -1.65
C SER A 270 -11.26 -2.56 -0.67
N SER A 271 -10.25 -3.35 -0.38
CA SER A 271 -10.34 -4.49 0.55
C SER A 271 -9.28 -4.39 1.61
N VAL A 272 -9.56 -4.97 2.78
CA VAL A 272 -8.53 -5.29 3.76
C VAL A 272 -8.04 -6.72 3.53
N VAL A 273 -6.71 -6.88 3.57
CA VAL A 273 -6.03 -8.18 3.41
C VAL A 273 -5.17 -8.45 4.62
N TRP A 274 -5.15 -9.69 5.09
CA TRP A 274 -4.33 -10.13 6.22
C TRP A 274 -3.93 -11.59 6.10
N SER A 275 -2.82 -11.98 6.75
CA SER A 275 -2.38 -13.38 6.79
C SER A 275 -3.31 -14.22 7.67
N THR A 276 -3.67 -15.43 7.20
CA THR A 276 -4.43 -16.41 8.02
C THR A 276 -3.69 -16.84 9.27
N ASN A 277 -2.37 -16.69 9.29
CA ASN A 277 -1.51 -17.04 10.42
C ASN A 277 -1.26 -15.87 11.39
N ASN A 278 -1.85 -14.69 11.13
CA ASN A 278 -1.68 -13.55 12.02
C ASN A 278 -2.43 -13.77 13.34
N VAL A 279 -1.70 -13.73 14.44
CA VAL A 279 -2.22 -13.95 15.79
C VAL A 279 -2.40 -12.65 16.59
N ASN A 280 -2.18 -11.49 15.96
CA ASN A 280 -2.30 -10.19 16.63
C ASN A 280 -3.77 -9.92 17.02
N PRO A 281 -4.10 -9.85 18.32
CA PRO A 281 -5.49 -9.63 18.75
C PRO A 281 -6.03 -8.24 18.34
N ALA A 282 -5.16 -7.25 18.12
CA ALA A 282 -5.55 -5.94 17.63
C ALA A 282 -6.09 -6.00 16.20
N LEU A 283 -5.54 -6.91 15.36
CA LEU A 283 -6.04 -7.13 14.01
C LEU A 283 -7.51 -7.54 14.01
N LYS A 284 -7.89 -8.51 14.85
CA LYS A 284 -9.30 -8.95 14.94
C LYS A 284 -10.22 -7.78 15.27
N ARG A 285 -9.82 -6.92 16.22
CA ARG A 285 -10.60 -5.72 16.58
C ARG A 285 -10.76 -4.75 15.42
N LEU A 286 -9.67 -4.54 14.63
CA LEU A 286 -9.73 -3.70 13.44
C LEU A 286 -10.68 -4.28 12.40
N LEU A 287 -10.61 -5.58 12.12
CA LEU A 287 -11.47 -6.25 11.14
C LEU A 287 -12.94 -6.19 11.55
N ASP A 288 -13.26 -6.48 12.82
CA ASP A 288 -14.63 -6.43 13.35
C ASP A 288 -15.20 -5.01 13.24
N LEU A 289 -14.40 -3.98 13.60
CA LEU A 289 -14.81 -2.58 13.51
C LEU A 289 -14.99 -2.16 12.05
N SER A 290 -14.05 -2.50 11.17
CA SER A 290 -14.13 -2.20 9.73
C SER A 290 -15.38 -2.79 9.10
N ALA A 291 -15.69 -4.06 9.39
CA ALA A 291 -16.90 -4.73 8.91
C ALA A 291 -18.19 -4.06 9.43
N SER A 292 -18.18 -3.59 10.68
CA SER A 292 -19.33 -2.90 11.27
C SER A 292 -19.58 -1.55 10.58
N ILE A 293 -18.53 -0.77 10.36
CA ILE A 293 -18.61 0.53 9.70
C ILE A 293 -19.01 0.34 8.23
N ALA A 294 -18.46 -0.66 7.52
CA ALA A 294 -18.82 -0.96 6.13
C ALA A 294 -20.33 -1.21 5.95
N LYS A 295 -20.93 -2.00 6.83
CA LYS A 295 -22.39 -2.25 6.82
C LYS A 295 -23.20 -0.95 7.00
N THR A 296 -22.72 -0.03 7.79
CA THR A 296 -23.39 1.25 8.04
C THR A 296 -23.26 2.19 6.83
N HIS A 297 -22.08 2.24 6.20
CA HIS A 297 -21.83 3.01 4.99
C HIS A 297 -22.67 2.51 3.82
N GLN A 298 -22.74 1.20 3.60
CA GLN A 298 -23.57 0.61 2.54
C GLN A 298 -25.05 0.95 2.69
N ARG A 299 -25.59 0.90 3.92
CA ARG A 299 -26.99 1.29 4.19
C ARG A 299 -27.26 2.75 3.88
N ARG A 300 -26.32 3.66 4.24
CA ARG A 300 -26.46 5.10 3.93
C ARG A 300 -26.46 5.35 2.42
N SER A 301 -25.56 4.71 1.69
CA SER A 301 -25.51 4.83 0.22
C SER A 301 -26.77 4.32 -0.47
N SER A 302 -27.32 3.20 -0.03
CA SER A 302 -28.59 2.66 -0.55
C SER A 302 -29.76 3.60 -0.27
N THR A 303 -29.85 4.16 0.94
CA THR A 303 -30.92 5.10 1.32
C THR A 303 -30.89 6.40 0.51
N VAL A 304 -29.67 6.91 0.20
CA VAL A 304 -29.50 8.12 -0.62
C VAL A 304 -29.91 7.83 -2.08
N LEU A 305 -29.51 6.69 -2.64
CA LEU A 305 -29.91 6.28 -3.99
C LEU A 305 -31.44 6.09 -4.12
N GLU A 306 -32.07 5.46 -3.12
CA GLU A 306 -33.54 5.31 -3.09
C GLU A 306 -34.25 6.67 -2.95
N ALA A 307 -33.68 7.60 -2.21
CA ALA A 307 -34.24 8.96 -2.07
C ALA A 307 -34.15 9.74 -3.39
N ILE A 308 -33.03 9.63 -4.11
CA ILE A 308 -32.84 10.27 -5.43
C ILE A 308 -33.80 9.67 -6.46
N GLN A 309 -33.97 8.33 -6.48
CA GLN A 309 -34.91 7.66 -7.39
C GLN A 309 -36.39 7.99 -7.13
N ARG A 310 -36.74 8.44 -5.94
CA ARG A 310 -38.11 8.88 -5.61
C ARG A 310 -38.38 10.34 -5.96
N LEU A 311 -37.35 11.10 -6.31
CA LEU A 311 -37.45 12.52 -6.68
C LEU A 311 -37.32 12.75 -8.19
N THR A 312 -37.04 11.68 -8.95
CA THR A 312 -37.09 11.60 -10.41
C THR A 312 -38.34 10.81 -10.87
#